data_b6f895e4bf460c3c1844c1d8b2176be3
#
_entry.id   b6f895e4bf460c3c1844c1d8b2176be3
#
_cell.length_a   1.000
_cell.length_b   1.000
_cell.length_c   1.000
_cell.angle_alpha   90.00
_cell.angle_beta   90.00
_cell.angle_gamma   90.00
#
_symmetry.space_group_name_H-M   'P 1'
#
loop_
_entity.id
_entity.type
_entity.pdbx_description
1 polymer ?
#
loop_
_entity_poly.entity_id
_entity_poly.type
_entity_poly.pdbx_seq_one_letter_code
_entity_poly.pdbx_strand_id
1 'polypeptide(L)'
;MALLVFITIGCSDDFLELNPQDQITQANFPESPEDALLATNAMYQVLRDARYHRGFFPIDDIMSDDALKGSNPGDALATVGPFETFEFNTSNEFLQNWWQTLYLGIRRTNVVLDRVPPIDIEESLKNRYLGEARFLRALFYSDLARGYGGVPLILTGTTDGTIQRASLEDTYTAIESDLRRAINLLPEKSDYRSDDLGRATRGAARALLSRVYLYQQQWDSAVFFAEEVINSGQYSLEPVYENAFDENFEHGIESVFEIGGIGVQGDINAGQNGYTAAQGVRGTPNRGFGFNRPSLDLINSFEANDPRMEATVIFLGETLDGIFIEGDPLTADVDDTGQPETYNQKVWTPGETVFSNREHNRRIIRYAEVLLNAAEAYAENENAVQALSYLEQVRARAREGNATILPEITETNPDALLDLIFEERRHELAMEGFRFWDLVRSGRAPAVLGPLGFQTDKHELLPIPQLERDITNNNLVQNQGWE
;
A
#
# COMPACT_ATOMS: atom_id res chain seq x y z
N MET A 1 61.50 -12.68 -54.18
CA MET A 1 60.78 -11.71 -53.32
C MET A 1 59.36 -12.24 -53.21
N ALA A 2 59.01 -12.95 -52.09
CA ALA A 2 57.71 -13.57 -51.91
C ALA A 2 56.86 -12.62 -51.03
N LEU A 3 55.70 -12.21 -51.53
CA LEU A 3 54.76 -11.31 -50.84
C LEU A 3 53.86 -12.16 -49.94
N LEU A 4 54.00 -12.02 -48.63
CA LEU A 4 53.11 -12.63 -47.64
C LEU A 4 51.89 -11.73 -47.48
N VAL A 5 50.70 -12.25 -47.86
CA VAL A 5 49.43 -11.57 -47.61
C VAL A 5 48.90 -12.06 -46.26
N PHE A 6 48.83 -11.20 -45.27
CA PHE A 6 48.14 -11.42 -43.99
C PHE A 6 46.63 -11.17 -44.19
N ILE A 7 45.83 -12.23 -44.11
CA ILE A 7 44.39 -12.11 -44.01
C ILE A 7 44.02 -11.97 -42.53
N THR A 8 43.63 -10.80 -42.08
CA THR A 8 43.03 -10.58 -40.75
C THR A 8 41.56 -11.02 -40.80
N ILE A 9 41.27 -12.17 -40.22
CA ILE A 9 39.89 -12.57 -39.92
C ILE A 9 39.46 -11.76 -38.69
N GLY A 10 38.65 -10.74 -38.88
CA GLY A 10 38.00 -10.01 -37.77
C GLY A 10 36.94 -10.97 -37.19
N CYS A 11 37.08 -11.32 -35.90
CA CYS A 11 35.97 -11.89 -35.16
C CYS A 11 34.90 -10.79 -35.01
N SER A 12 33.67 -11.06 -35.44
CA SER A 12 32.53 -10.19 -35.12
C SER A 12 32.24 -10.25 -33.60
N ASP A 13 31.85 -9.14 -33.01
CA ASP A 13 31.52 -9.05 -31.60
C ASP A 13 30.41 -10.04 -31.17
N ASP A 14 29.57 -10.50 -32.09
CA ASP A 14 28.55 -11.53 -31.90
C ASP A 14 29.07 -12.90 -31.42
N PHE A 15 30.36 -13.21 -31.59
CA PHE A 15 30.94 -14.48 -31.12
C PHE A 15 31.22 -14.52 -29.61
N LEU A 16 31.23 -13.37 -28.93
CA LEU A 16 31.52 -13.26 -27.52
C LEU A 16 30.27 -13.12 -26.65
N GLU A 17 29.11 -12.94 -27.24
CA GLU A 17 27.82 -12.84 -26.55
C GLU A 17 27.01 -14.15 -26.58
N LEU A 18 27.65 -15.27 -26.23
CA LEU A 18 26.89 -16.50 -25.96
C LEU A 18 26.22 -16.39 -24.58
N ASN A 19 24.95 -16.03 -24.58
CA ASN A 19 24.14 -16.22 -23.39
C ASN A 19 24.16 -17.69 -22.97
N PRO A 20 24.47 -18.04 -21.72
CA PRO A 20 24.42 -19.41 -21.25
C PRO A 20 23.03 -19.98 -21.48
N GLN A 21 22.94 -21.04 -22.32
CA GLN A 21 21.65 -21.69 -22.63
C GLN A 21 21.06 -22.42 -21.42
N ASP A 22 21.88 -22.71 -20.40
CA ASP A 22 21.53 -23.47 -19.22
C ASP A 22 21.21 -22.54 -17.99
N GLN A 23 21.23 -21.22 -18.15
CA GLN A 23 20.94 -20.28 -17.10
C GLN A 23 19.85 -19.30 -17.52
N ILE A 24 18.90 -19.05 -16.61
CA ILE A 24 17.89 -18.01 -16.79
C ILE A 24 18.60 -16.65 -16.80
N THR A 25 18.60 -15.97 -17.94
CA THR A 25 19.14 -14.61 -18.10
C THR A 25 18.03 -13.64 -18.45
N GLN A 26 18.27 -12.34 -18.32
CA GLN A 26 17.30 -11.33 -18.78
C GLN A 26 17.00 -11.43 -20.27
N ALA A 27 17.89 -12.02 -21.06
CA ALA A 27 17.74 -12.16 -22.51
C ALA A 27 16.77 -13.28 -22.90
N ASN A 28 16.66 -14.35 -22.08
CA ASN A 28 15.89 -15.57 -22.38
C ASN A 28 14.76 -15.88 -21.36
N PHE A 29 14.30 -14.91 -20.58
CA PHE A 29 13.23 -15.10 -19.59
C PHE A 29 12.18 -13.99 -19.67
N PRO A 30 10.89 -14.33 -19.70
CA PRO A 30 10.26 -15.67 -19.85
C PRO A 30 10.17 -16.12 -21.33
N GLU A 31 10.21 -17.43 -21.58
CA GLU A 31 10.06 -18.04 -22.92
C GLU A 31 9.05 -19.21 -22.94
N SER A 32 8.72 -19.78 -21.78
CA SER A 32 7.80 -20.92 -21.63
C SER A 32 6.54 -20.55 -20.82
N PRO A 33 5.48 -21.39 -20.86
CA PRO A 33 4.31 -21.23 -19.99
C PRO A 33 4.66 -21.21 -18.49
N GLU A 34 5.58 -22.04 -18.06
CA GLU A 34 6.09 -22.10 -16.68
C GLU A 34 6.82 -20.81 -16.32
N ASP A 35 7.63 -20.28 -17.24
CA ASP A 35 8.32 -19.00 -17.04
C ASP A 35 7.35 -17.83 -16.95
N ALA A 36 6.27 -17.85 -17.75
CA ALA A 36 5.22 -16.83 -17.68
C ALA A 36 4.57 -16.77 -16.27
N LEU A 37 4.30 -17.94 -15.69
CA LEU A 37 3.80 -18.03 -14.29
C LEU A 37 4.84 -17.52 -13.29
N LEU A 38 6.10 -17.93 -13.42
CA LEU A 38 7.19 -17.48 -12.54
C LEU A 38 7.39 -15.97 -12.62
N ALA A 39 7.38 -15.39 -13.82
CA ALA A 39 7.48 -13.95 -14.02
C ALA A 39 6.30 -13.21 -13.40
N THR A 40 5.09 -13.75 -13.53
CA THR A 40 3.87 -13.21 -12.91
C THR A 40 3.97 -13.26 -11.40
N ASN A 41 4.38 -14.37 -10.81
CA ASN A 41 4.56 -14.50 -9.36
C ASN A 41 5.67 -13.57 -8.84
N ALA A 42 6.71 -13.34 -9.62
CA ALA A 42 7.81 -12.44 -9.25
C ALA A 42 7.34 -10.98 -9.07
N MET A 43 6.27 -10.54 -9.74
CA MET A 43 5.69 -9.22 -9.53
C MET A 43 5.10 -9.09 -8.11
N TYR A 44 4.32 -10.07 -7.66
CA TYR A 44 3.72 -10.10 -6.32
C TYR A 44 4.76 -10.22 -5.21
N GLN A 45 5.89 -10.88 -5.48
CA GLN A 45 6.98 -10.97 -4.49
C GLN A 45 7.50 -9.59 -4.06
N VAL A 46 7.41 -8.57 -4.92
CA VAL A 46 7.82 -7.20 -4.57
C VAL A 46 6.96 -6.63 -3.44
N LEU A 47 5.65 -6.89 -3.49
CA LEU A 47 4.73 -6.47 -2.44
C LEU A 47 5.02 -7.12 -1.08
N ARG A 48 5.70 -8.27 -1.09
CA ARG A 48 6.10 -9.00 0.12
C ARG A 48 7.50 -8.63 0.62
N ASP A 49 8.25 -7.82 -0.14
CA ASP A 49 9.59 -7.35 0.26
C ASP A 49 9.49 -6.47 1.52
N ALA A 50 10.35 -6.74 2.50
CA ALA A 50 10.40 -5.96 3.73
C ALA A 50 10.61 -4.46 3.49
N ARG A 51 11.28 -4.08 2.40
CA ARG A 51 11.49 -2.68 2.01
C ARG A 51 10.21 -2.01 1.53
N TYR A 52 9.30 -2.75 0.90
CA TYR A 52 7.97 -2.25 0.56
C TYR A 52 7.16 -1.94 1.83
N HIS A 53 7.12 -2.86 2.77
CA HIS A 53 6.37 -2.69 4.01
C HIS A 53 7.04 -1.71 4.98
N ARG A 54 8.36 -1.72 5.10
CA ARG A 54 9.11 -0.79 5.95
C ARG A 54 9.11 0.63 5.41
N GLY A 55 9.03 0.83 4.10
CA GLY A 55 8.82 2.15 3.52
C GLY A 55 7.43 2.69 3.82
N PHE A 56 6.46 1.80 3.97
CA PHE A 56 5.05 2.14 4.09
C PHE A 56 4.68 2.76 5.46
N PHE A 57 4.85 2.05 6.57
CA PHE A 57 4.31 2.53 7.84
C PHE A 57 4.94 3.84 8.35
N PRO A 58 6.23 4.15 8.16
CA PRO A 58 6.75 5.45 8.52
C PRO A 58 6.13 6.59 7.71
N ILE A 59 5.89 6.36 6.42
CA ILE A 59 5.40 7.37 5.49
C ILE A 59 3.87 7.51 5.60
N ASP A 60 3.16 6.39 5.64
CA ASP A 60 1.71 6.39 5.51
C ASP A 60 0.99 6.61 6.85
N ASP A 61 1.51 6.07 7.96
CA ASP A 61 0.89 6.19 9.28
C ASP A 61 1.64 7.18 10.20
N ILE A 62 2.95 7.02 10.41
CA ILE A 62 3.72 7.83 11.38
C ILE A 62 3.78 9.32 10.99
N MET A 63 3.71 9.65 9.70
CA MET A 63 3.58 11.05 9.25
C MET A 63 2.19 11.64 9.51
N SER A 64 1.32 10.97 10.28
CA SER A 64 -0.02 11.45 10.61
C SER A 64 -0.18 11.69 12.10
N ASP A 65 -1.35 12.22 12.49
CA ASP A 65 -1.79 12.38 13.88
C ASP A 65 -2.29 11.06 14.50
N ASP A 66 -2.37 9.98 13.71
CA ASP A 66 -2.88 8.68 14.16
C ASP A 66 -1.82 7.79 14.80
N ALA A 67 -0.53 8.00 14.50
CA ALA A 67 0.50 7.06 14.90
C ALA A 67 1.79 7.72 15.40
N LEU A 68 2.47 7.02 16.32
CA LEU A 68 3.80 7.34 16.83
C LEU A 68 4.84 6.36 16.28
N LYS A 69 6.10 6.77 16.30
CA LYS A 69 7.21 5.88 15.96
C LYS A 69 7.14 4.57 16.73
N GLY A 70 6.89 4.64 18.03
CA GLY A 70 6.84 3.48 18.90
C GLY A 70 8.19 2.82 19.11
N SER A 71 8.19 1.54 19.53
CA SER A 71 9.38 0.78 19.91
C SER A 71 10.16 1.46 21.06
N ASN A 72 11.41 1.03 21.37
CA ASN A 72 12.23 1.78 22.32
C ASN A 72 12.64 3.13 21.76
N PRO A 73 12.82 4.16 22.59
CA PRO A 73 13.21 5.50 22.13
C PRO A 73 14.44 5.51 21.24
N GLY A 74 15.45 4.67 21.51
CA GLY A 74 16.68 4.56 20.70
C GLY A 74 16.55 3.77 19.42
N ASP A 75 15.50 2.98 19.24
CA ASP A 75 15.33 2.12 18.09
C ASP A 75 14.94 2.93 16.84
N ALA A 76 15.73 2.78 15.78
CA ALA A 76 15.52 3.48 14.51
C ALA A 76 15.31 5.02 14.67
N LEU A 77 15.86 5.62 15.72
CA LEU A 77 15.70 7.04 16.05
C LEU A 77 16.14 7.96 14.90
N ALA A 78 17.21 7.63 14.19
CA ALA A 78 17.72 8.43 13.08
C ALA A 78 17.01 8.15 11.73
N THR A 79 16.27 7.06 11.60
CA THR A 79 15.73 6.60 10.33
C THR A 79 14.20 6.65 10.28
N VAL A 80 13.51 6.26 11.35
CA VAL A 80 12.05 6.31 11.48
C VAL A 80 11.57 7.52 12.28
N GLY A 81 12.27 7.88 13.38
CA GLY A 81 11.90 9.02 14.23
C GLY A 81 11.64 10.33 13.47
N PRO A 82 12.46 10.69 12.46
CA PRO A 82 12.25 11.93 11.71
C PRO A 82 10.92 12.04 10.96
N PHE A 83 10.22 10.94 10.69
CA PHE A 83 8.90 10.99 10.05
C PHE A 83 7.81 11.52 11.00
N GLU A 84 7.93 11.26 12.29
CA GLU A 84 6.99 11.72 13.31
C GLU A 84 7.05 13.25 13.49
N THR A 85 8.23 13.86 13.28
CA THR A 85 8.47 15.30 13.44
C THR A 85 8.69 16.04 12.11
N PHE A 86 8.54 15.37 10.98
CA PHE A 86 8.83 15.92 9.64
C PHE A 86 10.27 16.43 9.45
N GLU A 87 11.23 15.87 10.19
CA GLU A 87 12.65 16.23 10.11
C GLU A 87 13.49 15.29 9.23
N PHE A 88 12.85 14.45 8.44
CA PHE A 88 13.56 13.58 7.48
C PHE A 88 14.18 14.38 6.32
N ASN A 89 15.12 13.78 5.61
CA ASN A 89 15.85 14.43 4.52
C ASN A 89 15.97 13.53 3.28
N THR A 90 16.54 14.06 2.22
CA THR A 90 16.70 13.40 0.92
C THR A 90 17.56 12.12 0.96
N SER A 91 18.33 11.90 2.01
CA SER A 91 19.20 10.71 2.18
C SER A 91 18.61 9.68 3.14
N ASN A 92 17.34 9.84 3.58
CA ASN A 92 16.71 8.87 4.45
C ASN A 92 16.55 7.53 3.73
N GLU A 93 17.02 6.45 4.36
CA GLU A 93 17.05 5.12 3.76
C GLU A 93 15.66 4.52 3.48
N PHE A 94 14.62 4.88 4.27
CA PHE A 94 13.26 4.40 4.05
C PHE A 94 12.67 4.98 2.76
N LEU A 95 12.89 6.27 2.50
CA LEU A 95 12.47 6.92 1.25
C LEU A 95 13.15 6.29 0.04
N GLN A 96 14.47 6.06 0.14
CA GLN A 96 15.23 5.43 -0.92
C GLN A 96 14.78 3.98 -1.16
N ASN A 97 14.63 3.19 -0.11
CA ASN A 97 14.19 1.79 -0.20
C ASN A 97 12.79 1.69 -0.81
N TRP A 98 11.88 2.58 -0.43
CA TRP A 98 10.52 2.59 -0.97
C TRP A 98 10.53 2.92 -2.46
N TRP A 99 11.19 4.00 -2.87
CA TRP A 99 11.36 4.35 -4.28
C TRP A 99 11.92 3.19 -5.11
N GLN A 100 13.04 2.62 -4.69
CA GLN A 100 13.71 1.54 -5.42
C GLN A 100 12.85 0.27 -5.51
N THR A 101 12.10 -0.03 -4.46
CA THR A 101 11.21 -1.20 -4.44
C THR A 101 10.03 -1.02 -5.37
N LEU A 102 9.43 0.17 -5.43
CA LEU A 102 8.36 0.49 -6.36
C LEU A 102 8.84 0.36 -7.81
N TYR A 103 10.02 0.90 -8.15
CA TYR A 103 10.60 0.74 -9.48
C TYR A 103 11.05 -0.69 -9.80
N LEU A 104 11.47 -1.48 -8.81
CA LEU A 104 11.68 -2.92 -8.98
C LEU A 104 10.38 -3.62 -9.41
N GLY A 105 9.27 -3.27 -8.77
CA GLY A 105 7.93 -3.76 -9.12
C GLY A 105 7.56 -3.39 -10.56
N ILE A 106 7.69 -2.12 -10.93
CA ILE A 106 7.44 -1.63 -12.28
C ILE A 106 8.29 -2.39 -13.32
N ARG A 107 9.57 -2.60 -13.05
CA ARG A 107 10.45 -3.36 -13.95
C ARG A 107 9.95 -4.79 -14.15
N ARG A 108 9.54 -5.48 -13.07
CA ARG A 108 9.01 -6.86 -13.15
C ARG A 108 7.70 -6.92 -13.91
N THR A 109 6.81 -5.95 -13.73
CA THR A 109 5.57 -5.87 -14.51
C THR A 109 5.83 -5.63 -15.99
N ASN A 110 6.81 -4.79 -16.33
CA ASN A 110 7.21 -4.56 -17.72
C ASN A 110 7.73 -5.84 -18.38
N VAL A 111 8.49 -6.68 -17.67
CA VAL A 111 8.93 -7.99 -18.19
C VAL A 111 7.73 -8.86 -18.61
N VAL A 112 6.69 -8.93 -17.78
CA VAL A 112 5.47 -9.68 -18.11
C VAL A 112 4.76 -9.06 -19.31
N LEU A 113 4.58 -7.73 -19.33
CA LEU A 113 3.86 -7.03 -20.39
C LEU A 113 4.57 -7.12 -21.76
N ASP A 114 5.89 -7.14 -21.76
CA ASP A 114 6.67 -7.16 -23.00
C ASP A 114 6.90 -8.58 -23.52
N ARG A 115 7.01 -9.59 -22.64
CA ARG A 115 7.51 -10.92 -23.02
C ARG A 115 6.52 -12.07 -22.91
N VAL A 116 5.43 -11.92 -22.13
CA VAL A 116 4.39 -12.96 -22.06
C VAL A 116 3.49 -13.01 -23.32
N PRO A 117 3.19 -11.88 -24.02
CA PRO A 117 2.30 -11.92 -25.18
C PRO A 117 2.64 -12.95 -26.26
N PRO A 118 3.92 -13.18 -26.67
CA PRO A 118 4.26 -14.17 -27.70
C PRO A 118 4.23 -15.64 -27.22
N ILE A 119 4.18 -15.89 -25.90
CA ILE A 119 4.20 -17.26 -25.36
C ILE A 119 2.88 -17.95 -25.67
N ASP A 120 2.97 -19.20 -26.14
CA ASP A 120 1.81 -20.05 -26.45
C ASP A 120 1.21 -20.62 -25.14
N ILE A 121 0.26 -19.90 -24.58
CA ILE A 121 -0.55 -20.30 -23.42
C ILE A 121 -2.02 -20.00 -23.70
N GLU A 122 -2.90 -20.64 -22.94
CA GLU A 122 -4.33 -20.42 -23.06
C GLU A 122 -4.65 -18.92 -22.93
N GLU A 123 -5.52 -18.39 -23.80
CA GLU A 123 -5.73 -16.94 -23.97
C GLU A 123 -6.32 -16.28 -22.70
N SER A 124 -7.23 -16.96 -21.98
CA SER A 124 -7.78 -16.44 -20.73
C SER A 124 -6.72 -16.33 -19.64
N LEU A 125 -5.78 -17.29 -19.59
CA LEU A 125 -4.65 -17.27 -18.67
C LEU A 125 -3.65 -16.16 -19.03
N LYS A 126 -3.38 -15.98 -20.32
CA LYS A 126 -2.56 -14.88 -20.84
C LYS A 126 -3.15 -13.53 -20.45
N ASN A 127 -4.45 -13.35 -20.71
CA ASN A 127 -5.17 -12.13 -20.36
C ASN A 127 -5.10 -11.86 -18.86
N ARG A 128 -5.26 -12.89 -18.02
CA ARG A 128 -5.10 -12.76 -16.57
C ARG A 128 -3.70 -12.26 -16.20
N TYR A 129 -2.63 -12.85 -16.68
CA TYR A 129 -1.25 -12.44 -16.39
C TYR A 129 -0.97 -10.99 -16.81
N LEU A 130 -1.43 -10.60 -17.99
CA LEU A 130 -1.29 -9.23 -18.48
C LEU A 130 -2.15 -8.25 -17.66
N GLY A 131 -3.33 -8.65 -17.24
CA GLY A 131 -4.20 -7.86 -16.36
C GLY A 131 -3.60 -7.65 -14.98
N GLU A 132 -3.03 -8.72 -14.39
CA GLU A 132 -2.31 -8.66 -13.11
C GLU A 132 -1.10 -7.73 -13.20
N ALA A 133 -0.31 -7.81 -14.28
CA ALA A 133 0.84 -6.94 -14.49
C ALA A 133 0.45 -5.46 -14.62
N ARG A 134 -0.65 -5.16 -15.32
CA ARG A 134 -1.16 -3.79 -15.44
C ARG A 134 -1.68 -3.26 -14.12
N PHE A 135 -2.44 -4.05 -13.37
CA PHE A 135 -2.92 -3.66 -12.04
C PHE A 135 -1.75 -3.34 -11.10
N LEU A 136 -0.76 -4.23 -11.02
CA LEU A 136 0.39 -4.04 -10.14
C LEU A 136 1.25 -2.85 -10.55
N ARG A 137 1.45 -2.62 -11.87
CA ARG A 137 2.17 -1.44 -12.35
C ARG A 137 1.46 -0.15 -11.97
N ALA A 138 0.14 -0.13 -12.13
CA ALA A 138 -0.68 1.00 -11.71
C ALA A 138 -0.63 1.22 -10.19
N LEU A 139 -0.64 0.15 -9.39
CA LEU A 139 -0.51 0.25 -7.93
C LEU A 139 0.84 0.88 -7.54
N PHE A 140 1.95 0.41 -8.11
CA PHE A 140 3.27 0.99 -7.84
C PHE A 140 3.38 2.45 -8.29
N TYR A 141 2.81 2.80 -9.45
CA TYR A 141 2.78 4.19 -9.90
C TYR A 141 1.85 5.06 -9.07
N SER A 142 0.75 4.54 -8.54
CA SER A 142 -0.13 5.32 -7.66
C SER A 142 0.55 5.65 -6.32
N ASP A 143 1.35 4.73 -5.78
CA ASP A 143 2.19 4.98 -4.61
C ASP A 143 3.26 6.04 -4.90
N LEU A 144 3.92 5.96 -6.07
CA LEU A 144 4.88 6.97 -6.50
C LEU A 144 4.23 8.34 -6.72
N ALA A 145 3.05 8.38 -7.38
CA ALA A 145 2.36 9.63 -7.68
C ALA A 145 1.92 10.37 -6.40
N ARG A 146 1.31 9.65 -5.45
CA ARG A 146 0.89 10.26 -4.18
C ARG A 146 2.07 10.71 -3.33
N GLY A 147 3.18 9.93 -3.34
CA GLY A 147 4.35 10.25 -2.53
C GLY A 147 5.24 11.32 -3.14
N TYR A 148 5.48 11.30 -4.46
CA TYR A 148 6.51 12.12 -5.10
C TYR A 148 5.99 13.06 -6.19
N GLY A 149 4.70 13.00 -6.51
CA GLY A 149 4.14 13.74 -7.63
C GLY A 149 4.46 13.12 -8.99
N GLY A 150 4.82 13.91 -9.98
CA GLY A 150 5.27 13.40 -11.27
C GLY A 150 6.60 12.66 -11.15
N VAL A 151 6.72 11.50 -11.81
CA VAL A 151 7.88 10.59 -11.68
C VAL A 151 8.31 10.04 -13.04
N PRO A 152 9.50 9.45 -13.19
CA PRO A 152 9.90 8.78 -14.42
C PRO A 152 8.91 7.68 -14.84
N LEU A 153 8.37 7.77 -16.05
CA LEU A 153 7.48 6.75 -16.61
C LEU A 153 8.30 5.73 -17.41
N ILE A 154 8.54 4.58 -16.80
CA ILE A 154 9.22 3.43 -17.39
C ILE A 154 8.15 2.39 -17.72
N LEU A 155 7.61 2.44 -18.94
CA LEU A 155 6.47 1.62 -19.35
C LEU A 155 6.86 0.38 -20.17
N THR A 156 8.15 0.21 -20.46
CA THR A 156 8.74 -0.94 -21.16
C THR A 156 10.01 -1.40 -20.47
N GLY A 157 10.47 -2.60 -20.78
CA GLY A 157 11.73 -3.15 -20.24
C GLY A 157 12.99 -2.47 -20.74
N THR A 158 12.91 -1.62 -21.77
CA THR A 158 14.05 -0.89 -22.34
C THR A 158 13.88 0.61 -22.10
N THR A 159 14.98 1.26 -21.66
CA THR A 159 15.06 2.74 -21.56
C THR A 159 16.20 3.23 -22.44
N ASP A 160 16.06 4.43 -22.97
CA ASP A 160 17.10 5.09 -23.76
C ASP A 160 18.22 5.73 -22.92
N GLY A 161 18.16 5.54 -21.59
CA GLY A 161 19.14 6.06 -20.63
C GLY A 161 18.92 7.51 -20.23
N THR A 162 17.99 8.23 -20.82
CA THR A 162 17.58 9.58 -20.39
C THR A 162 16.37 9.50 -19.47
N ILE A 163 16.61 9.40 -18.18
CA ILE A 163 15.53 9.35 -17.18
C ILE A 163 15.20 10.77 -16.73
N GLN A 164 13.98 11.21 -17.04
CA GLN A 164 13.41 12.47 -16.59
C GLN A 164 12.06 12.21 -15.91
N ARG A 165 11.64 13.14 -15.07
CA ARG A 165 10.30 13.10 -14.47
C ARG A 165 9.24 13.45 -15.53
N ALA A 166 8.20 12.66 -15.61
CA ALA A 166 6.95 13.05 -16.26
C ALA A 166 6.17 14.02 -15.37
N SER A 167 5.18 14.69 -15.93
CA SER A 167 4.21 15.45 -15.12
C SER A 167 3.37 14.53 -14.23
N LEU A 168 2.74 15.10 -13.21
CA LEU A 168 1.77 14.35 -12.39
C LEU A 168 0.57 13.92 -13.25
N GLU A 169 0.10 14.76 -14.18
CA GLU A 169 -0.98 14.47 -15.11
C GLU A 169 -0.64 13.27 -16.02
N ASP A 170 0.57 13.25 -16.61
CA ASP A 170 1.02 12.13 -17.43
C ASP A 170 1.14 10.84 -16.60
N THR A 171 1.56 10.95 -15.32
CA THR A 171 1.65 9.83 -14.41
C THR A 171 0.27 9.25 -14.14
N TYR A 172 -0.72 10.07 -13.82
CA TYR A 172 -2.11 9.61 -13.66
C TYR A 172 -2.68 9.04 -14.96
N THR A 173 -2.42 9.64 -16.11
CA THR A 173 -2.84 9.09 -17.40
C THR A 173 -2.30 7.67 -17.63
N ALA A 174 -1.05 7.40 -17.26
CA ALA A 174 -0.48 6.06 -17.36
C ALA A 174 -1.14 5.07 -16.40
N ILE A 175 -1.41 5.47 -15.15
CA ILE A 175 -2.12 4.68 -14.13
C ILE A 175 -3.52 4.33 -14.63
N GLU A 176 -4.28 5.29 -15.09
CA GLU A 176 -5.64 5.09 -15.60
C GLU A 176 -5.67 4.16 -16.81
N SER A 177 -4.74 4.33 -17.74
CA SER A 177 -4.62 3.46 -18.92
C SER A 177 -4.38 2.01 -18.51
N ASP A 178 -3.50 1.77 -17.55
CA ASP A 178 -3.22 0.41 -17.06
C ASP A 178 -4.42 -0.17 -16.32
N LEU A 179 -5.08 0.58 -15.44
CA LEU A 179 -6.25 0.09 -14.70
C LEU A 179 -7.45 -0.20 -15.61
N ARG A 180 -7.75 0.65 -16.57
CA ARG A 180 -8.81 0.40 -17.57
C ARG A 180 -8.56 -0.86 -18.39
N ARG A 181 -7.29 -1.14 -18.74
CA ARG A 181 -6.93 -2.38 -19.42
C ARG A 181 -6.98 -3.59 -18.48
N ALA A 182 -6.57 -3.42 -17.21
CA ALA A 182 -6.68 -4.47 -16.20
C ALA A 182 -8.15 -4.88 -15.97
N ILE A 183 -9.08 -3.93 -15.87
CA ILE A 183 -10.53 -4.18 -15.75
C ILE A 183 -11.05 -5.07 -16.88
N ASN A 184 -10.56 -4.87 -18.11
CA ASN A 184 -11.00 -5.66 -19.26
C ASN A 184 -10.37 -7.08 -19.32
N LEU A 185 -9.21 -7.27 -18.71
CA LEU A 185 -8.43 -8.51 -18.80
C LEU A 185 -8.62 -9.43 -17.58
N LEU A 186 -8.86 -8.84 -16.40
CA LEU A 186 -8.96 -9.59 -15.15
C LEU A 186 -10.33 -10.26 -14.99
N PRO A 187 -10.38 -11.45 -14.38
CA PRO A 187 -11.62 -12.10 -13.97
C PRO A 187 -12.22 -11.42 -12.72
N GLU A 188 -13.50 -11.72 -12.43
CA GLU A 188 -14.11 -11.37 -11.16
C GLU A 188 -13.57 -12.25 -10.03
N LYS A 189 -13.75 -11.83 -8.76
CA LYS A 189 -13.26 -12.58 -7.59
C LYS A 189 -13.80 -14.01 -7.54
N SER A 190 -15.07 -14.19 -7.85
CA SER A 190 -15.74 -15.52 -7.88
C SER A 190 -15.22 -16.48 -8.95
N ASP A 191 -14.50 -15.98 -9.95
CA ASP A 191 -13.95 -16.81 -11.03
C ASP A 191 -12.60 -17.44 -10.66
N TYR A 192 -11.97 -16.98 -9.55
CA TYR A 192 -10.71 -17.52 -9.09
C TYR A 192 -10.89 -18.80 -8.29
N ARG A 193 -9.96 -19.73 -8.49
CA ARG A 193 -9.84 -20.93 -7.66
C ARG A 193 -9.24 -20.58 -6.31
N SER A 194 -9.43 -21.43 -5.31
CA SER A 194 -8.86 -21.25 -3.96
C SER A 194 -7.35 -20.99 -3.98
N ASP A 195 -6.61 -21.68 -4.88
CA ASP A 195 -5.15 -21.57 -5.00
C ASP A 195 -4.68 -20.26 -5.64
N ASP A 196 -5.58 -19.51 -6.26
CA ASP A 196 -5.32 -18.24 -6.91
C ASP A 196 -5.88 -17.03 -6.14
N LEU A 197 -6.47 -17.24 -4.95
CA LEU A 197 -6.91 -16.14 -4.08
C LEU A 197 -5.73 -15.23 -3.73
N GLY A 198 -6.00 -13.93 -3.58
CA GLY A 198 -4.95 -12.90 -3.39
C GLY A 198 -4.38 -12.31 -4.68
N ARG A 199 -4.67 -12.90 -5.85
CA ARG A 199 -4.37 -12.26 -7.13
C ARG A 199 -5.30 -11.09 -7.41
N ALA A 200 -4.81 -10.14 -8.21
CA ALA A 200 -5.60 -8.98 -8.62
C ALA A 200 -6.86 -9.41 -9.38
N THR A 201 -7.99 -8.82 -9.01
CA THR A 201 -9.30 -9.07 -9.61
C THR A 201 -9.76 -7.85 -10.39
N ARG A 202 -10.79 -8.02 -11.23
CA ARG A 202 -11.46 -6.89 -11.89
C ARG A 202 -11.98 -5.89 -10.87
N GLY A 203 -12.55 -6.36 -9.76
CA GLY A 203 -13.02 -5.52 -8.66
C GLY A 203 -11.88 -4.73 -8.01
N ALA A 204 -10.69 -5.34 -7.81
CA ALA A 204 -9.52 -4.64 -7.29
C ALA A 204 -9.06 -3.50 -8.23
N ALA A 205 -9.08 -3.74 -9.55
CA ALA A 205 -8.71 -2.72 -10.53
C ALA A 205 -9.72 -1.56 -10.56
N ARG A 206 -11.02 -1.84 -10.43
CA ARG A 206 -12.07 -0.81 -10.31
C ARG A 206 -11.92 0.00 -9.03
N ALA A 207 -11.69 -0.66 -7.88
CA ALA A 207 -11.55 -0.01 -6.59
C ALA A 207 -10.30 0.91 -6.56
N LEU A 208 -9.17 0.44 -7.08
CA LEU A 208 -7.98 1.28 -7.20
C LEU A 208 -8.20 2.47 -8.13
N LEU A 209 -8.93 2.28 -9.23
CA LEU A 209 -9.24 3.38 -10.16
C LEU A 209 -10.18 4.41 -9.53
N SER A 210 -11.15 3.98 -8.71
CA SER A 210 -11.97 4.89 -7.91
C SER A 210 -11.12 5.75 -6.97
N ARG A 211 -10.19 5.12 -6.21
CA ARG A 211 -9.23 5.83 -5.35
C ARG A 211 -8.38 6.82 -6.15
N VAL A 212 -7.86 6.43 -7.30
CA VAL A 212 -7.05 7.29 -8.18
C VAL A 212 -7.84 8.52 -8.63
N TYR A 213 -9.11 8.38 -8.98
CA TYR A 213 -9.97 9.51 -9.34
C TYR A 213 -10.33 10.39 -8.14
N LEU A 214 -10.51 9.81 -6.96
CA LEU A 214 -10.71 10.55 -5.71
C LEU A 214 -9.51 11.48 -5.45
N TYR A 215 -8.28 10.98 -5.61
CA TYR A 215 -7.06 11.79 -5.46
C TYR A 215 -6.91 12.89 -6.51
N GLN A 216 -7.51 12.72 -7.67
CA GLN A 216 -7.56 13.74 -8.73
C GLN A 216 -8.77 14.68 -8.62
N GLN A 217 -9.62 14.51 -7.61
CA GLN A 217 -10.88 15.26 -7.45
C GLN A 217 -11.82 15.11 -8.66
N GLN A 218 -11.74 13.97 -9.34
CA GLN A 218 -12.63 13.62 -10.44
C GLN A 218 -13.83 12.82 -9.90
N TRP A 219 -14.70 13.51 -9.19
CA TRP A 219 -15.75 12.94 -8.36
C TRP A 219 -16.70 12.01 -9.12
N ASP A 220 -17.17 12.39 -10.29
CA ASP A 220 -18.06 11.55 -11.13
C ASP A 220 -17.40 10.23 -11.50
N SER A 221 -16.11 10.25 -11.84
CA SER A 221 -15.36 9.05 -12.17
C SER A 221 -15.10 8.19 -10.93
N ALA A 222 -14.80 8.81 -9.79
CA ALA A 222 -14.62 8.12 -8.52
C ALA A 222 -15.89 7.37 -8.11
N VAL A 223 -17.06 8.03 -8.19
CA VAL A 223 -18.38 7.42 -7.98
C VAL A 223 -18.59 6.25 -8.93
N PHE A 224 -18.42 6.47 -10.24
CA PHE A 224 -18.69 5.46 -11.25
C PHE A 224 -17.95 4.14 -10.95
N PHE A 225 -16.65 4.22 -10.69
CA PHE A 225 -15.85 3.02 -10.43
C PHE A 225 -16.09 2.41 -9.04
N ALA A 226 -16.42 3.20 -8.02
CA ALA A 226 -16.86 2.68 -6.73
C ALA A 226 -18.16 1.89 -6.88
N GLU A 227 -19.16 2.43 -7.57
CA GLU A 227 -20.43 1.76 -7.83
C GLU A 227 -20.29 0.49 -8.67
N GLU A 228 -19.36 0.45 -9.65
CA GLU A 228 -19.04 -0.76 -10.39
C GLU A 228 -18.55 -1.91 -9.45
N VAL A 229 -17.84 -1.57 -8.37
CA VAL A 229 -17.45 -2.56 -7.34
C VAL A 229 -18.65 -2.94 -6.47
N ILE A 230 -19.38 -1.96 -5.98
CA ILE A 230 -20.54 -2.14 -5.09
C ILE A 230 -21.60 -2.99 -5.78
N ASN A 231 -21.98 -2.64 -7.00
CA ASN A 231 -23.02 -3.31 -7.77
C ASN A 231 -22.59 -4.68 -8.34
N SER A 232 -21.28 -5.01 -8.27
CA SER A 232 -20.81 -6.33 -8.71
C SER A 232 -21.31 -7.47 -7.84
N GLY A 233 -21.69 -7.20 -6.60
CA GLY A 233 -22.09 -8.20 -5.62
C GLY A 233 -20.99 -9.17 -5.19
N GLN A 234 -19.73 -8.86 -5.53
CA GLN A 234 -18.57 -9.69 -5.19
C GLN A 234 -18.02 -9.42 -3.78
N TYR A 235 -18.42 -8.32 -3.17
CA TYR A 235 -17.87 -7.82 -1.90
C TYR A 235 -18.99 -7.32 -0.99
N SER A 236 -18.78 -7.42 0.32
CA SER A 236 -19.60 -6.79 1.35
C SER A 236 -18.77 -6.53 2.60
N LEU A 237 -19.29 -5.74 3.54
CA LEU A 237 -18.66 -5.56 4.84
C LEU A 237 -18.69 -6.88 5.65
N GLU A 238 -17.61 -7.19 6.36
CA GLU A 238 -17.64 -8.21 7.41
C GLU A 238 -18.61 -7.75 8.51
N PRO A 239 -19.50 -8.62 9.00
CA PRO A 239 -20.50 -8.25 10.00
C PRO A 239 -19.89 -7.74 11.32
N VAL A 240 -18.73 -8.27 11.71
CA VAL A 240 -17.92 -7.85 12.84
C VAL A 240 -16.68 -7.16 12.30
N TYR A 241 -16.41 -5.96 12.78
CA TYR A 241 -15.30 -5.13 12.26
C TYR A 241 -13.95 -5.81 12.37
N GLU A 242 -13.67 -6.42 13.52
CA GLU A 242 -12.39 -7.09 13.80
C GLU A 242 -12.08 -8.22 12.80
N ASN A 243 -13.11 -8.92 12.29
CA ASN A 243 -12.95 -9.99 11.30
C ASN A 243 -12.29 -9.50 10.00
N ALA A 244 -12.41 -8.22 9.67
CA ALA A 244 -11.73 -7.66 8.49
C ALA A 244 -10.20 -7.76 8.57
N PHE A 245 -9.64 -7.97 9.77
CA PHE A 245 -8.21 -8.05 10.02
C PHE A 245 -7.75 -9.42 10.56
N ASP A 246 -8.66 -10.27 10.96
CA ASP A 246 -8.36 -11.60 11.49
C ASP A 246 -7.80 -12.53 10.38
N GLU A 247 -6.81 -13.34 10.73
CA GLU A 247 -6.16 -14.31 9.82
C GLU A 247 -7.12 -15.38 9.28
N ASN A 248 -8.18 -15.71 10.04
CA ASN A 248 -9.20 -16.66 9.62
C ASN A 248 -10.17 -16.11 8.57
N PHE A 249 -10.17 -14.81 8.33
CA PHE A 249 -11.02 -14.11 7.36
C PHE A 249 -10.22 -13.52 6.19
N GLU A 250 -8.99 -13.98 5.98
CA GLU A 250 -8.18 -13.59 4.85
C GLU A 250 -8.84 -13.97 3.52
N HIS A 251 -8.70 -13.11 2.52
CA HIS A 251 -9.43 -13.20 1.25
C HIS A 251 -10.95 -13.22 1.40
N GLY A 252 -11.47 -12.84 2.58
CA GLY A 252 -12.87 -12.81 2.95
C GLY A 252 -13.70 -11.83 2.12
N ILE A 253 -14.98 -11.71 2.49
CA ILE A 253 -15.95 -10.97 1.68
C ILE A 253 -15.67 -9.46 1.61
N GLU A 254 -14.99 -8.89 2.61
CA GLU A 254 -14.60 -7.47 2.64
C GLU A 254 -13.27 -7.20 1.93
N SER A 255 -12.42 -8.22 1.76
CA SER A 255 -11.14 -8.08 1.08
C SER A 255 -11.30 -7.88 -0.43
N VAL A 256 -10.95 -6.71 -0.93
CA VAL A 256 -10.92 -6.40 -2.36
C VAL A 256 -9.53 -6.69 -2.94
N PHE A 257 -8.48 -6.31 -2.23
CA PHE A 257 -7.10 -6.69 -2.54
C PHE A 257 -6.26 -6.71 -1.27
N GLU A 258 -5.53 -7.79 -1.08
CA GLU A 258 -4.60 -7.95 0.05
C GLU A 258 -3.32 -8.66 -0.38
N ILE A 259 -2.24 -8.37 0.34
CA ILE A 259 -0.92 -8.95 0.11
C ILE A 259 -0.79 -10.18 1.01
N GLY A 260 -0.72 -11.36 0.40
CA GLY A 260 -0.57 -12.62 1.11
C GLY A 260 0.75 -12.71 1.88
N GLY A 261 0.66 -13.06 3.15
CA GLY A 261 1.77 -13.52 3.96
C GLY A 261 2.09 -14.99 3.63
N ILE A 262 3.33 -15.41 3.78
CA ILE A 262 3.69 -16.84 3.82
C ILE A 262 4.59 -17.04 5.02
N GLY A 263 4.15 -17.88 5.94
CA GLY A 263 4.98 -18.37 7.02
C GLY A 263 5.82 -19.55 6.57
N VAL A 264 7.13 -19.49 6.81
CA VAL A 264 7.99 -20.65 6.74
C VAL A 264 8.63 -20.81 8.09
N GLN A 265 8.20 -21.82 8.81
CA GLN A 265 8.69 -22.06 10.17
C GLN A 265 10.21 -22.20 10.19
N GLY A 266 10.87 -21.35 10.97
CA GLY A 266 12.33 -21.34 11.14
C GLY A 266 13.11 -20.53 10.11
N ASP A 267 12.49 -19.96 9.10
CA ASP A 267 13.16 -19.05 8.16
C ASP A 267 12.53 -17.66 8.18
N ILE A 268 13.15 -16.74 8.92
CA ILE A 268 12.72 -15.34 9.01
C ILE A 268 12.84 -14.59 7.66
N ASN A 269 13.51 -15.16 6.68
CA ASN A 269 13.75 -14.56 5.38
C ASN A 269 12.86 -15.14 4.28
N ALA A 270 12.30 -16.32 4.49
CA ALA A 270 11.42 -16.95 3.52
C ALA A 270 10.01 -16.33 3.60
N GLY A 271 9.67 -15.60 2.58
CA GLY A 271 8.33 -15.07 2.41
C GLY A 271 7.97 -13.88 3.30
N GLN A 272 8.93 -13.12 3.75
CA GLN A 272 8.76 -12.02 4.71
C GLN A 272 7.65 -11.04 4.34
N ASN A 273 6.58 -11.12 5.08
CA ASN A 273 5.74 -9.97 5.34
C ASN A 273 6.32 -9.26 6.59
N GLY A 274 7.15 -8.25 6.39
CA GLY A 274 7.74 -7.46 7.50
C GLY A 274 6.72 -6.53 8.17
N TYR A 275 5.48 -6.50 7.68
CA TYR A 275 4.41 -5.61 8.10
C TYR A 275 3.99 -5.86 9.56
N THR A 276 3.61 -7.09 9.88
CA THR A 276 3.19 -7.46 11.23
C THR A 276 4.33 -7.41 12.23
N ALA A 277 5.51 -7.92 11.84
CA ALA A 277 6.66 -7.93 12.72
C ALA A 277 7.17 -6.53 13.09
N ALA A 278 7.02 -5.54 12.21
CA ALA A 278 7.40 -4.17 12.54
C ALA A 278 6.50 -3.58 13.65
N GLN A 279 5.20 -3.89 13.61
CA GLN A 279 4.17 -3.21 14.38
C GLN A 279 3.65 -4.00 15.59
N GLY A 280 3.79 -5.34 15.58
CA GLY A 280 3.26 -6.20 16.63
C GLY A 280 3.84 -5.91 18.01
N VAL A 281 3.17 -6.45 19.05
CA VAL A 281 3.51 -6.27 20.46
C VAL A 281 4.98 -6.62 20.71
N ARG A 282 5.71 -5.67 21.28
CA ARG A 282 7.08 -5.86 21.76
C ARG A 282 7.07 -6.36 23.22
N GLY A 283 8.07 -7.11 23.61
CA GLY A 283 8.19 -7.62 24.99
C GLY A 283 7.39 -8.88 25.23
N THR A 284 6.33 -8.83 26.02
CA THR A 284 5.49 -9.99 26.34
C THR A 284 4.03 -9.72 25.94
N PRO A 285 3.44 -10.54 25.06
CA PRO A 285 4.06 -11.56 24.23
C PRO A 285 4.92 -10.93 23.12
N ASN A 286 6.01 -11.58 22.75
CA ASN A 286 6.89 -11.07 21.71
C ASN A 286 6.31 -11.37 20.30
N ARG A 287 5.51 -10.43 19.75
CA ARG A 287 4.86 -10.53 18.44
C ARG A 287 5.48 -9.62 17.40
N GLY A 288 6.27 -8.62 17.81
CA GLY A 288 6.84 -7.65 16.89
C GLY A 288 7.89 -6.74 17.54
N PHE A 289 8.23 -5.66 16.83
CA PHE A 289 9.20 -4.67 17.26
C PHE A 289 8.55 -3.44 17.91
N GLY A 290 7.22 -3.32 17.89
CA GLY A 290 6.46 -2.26 18.54
C GLY A 290 6.53 -0.89 17.86
N PHE A 291 6.88 -0.81 16.57
CA PHE A 291 6.76 0.41 15.79
C PHE A 291 5.30 0.69 15.40
N ASN A 292 5.04 1.91 14.94
CA ASN A 292 3.72 2.32 14.44
C ASN A 292 2.61 2.15 15.48
N ARG A 293 2.75 2.79 16.62
CA ARG A 293 1.80 2.72 17.74
C ARG A 293 0.66 3.71 17.55
N PRO A 294 -0.59 3.31 17.81
CA PRO A 294 -1.72 4.25 17.87
C PRO A 294 -1.46 5.41 18.84
N SER A 295 -1.71 6.63 18.39
CA SER A 295 -1.55 7.85 19.20
C SER A 295 -2.72 8.07 20.14
N LEU A 296 -2.53 8.90 21.20
CA LEU A 296 -3.64 9.36 22.03
C LEU A 296 -4.63 10.23 21.25
N ASP A 297 -4.18 10.94 20.23
CA ASP A 297 -5.05 11.73 19.36
C ASP A 297 -6.05 10.83 18.64
N LEU A 298 -5.57 9.75 18.01
CA LEU A 298 -6.44 8.74 17.44
C LEU A 298 -7.38 8.11 18.46
N ILE A 299 -6.88 7.67 19.61
CA ILE A 299 -7.69 7.00 20.64
C ILE A 299 -8.81 7.94 21.12
N ASN A 300 -8.50 9.21 21.36
CA ASN A 300 -9.45 10.21 21.83
C ASN A 300 -10.42 10.69 20.72
N SER A 301 -10.14 10.44 19.46
CA SER A 301 -11.02 10.81 18.35
C SER A 301 -12.24 9.91 18.24
N PHE A 302 -12.13 8.64 18.68
CA PHE A 302 -13.26 7.70 18.60
C PHE A 302 -14.45 8.18 19.44
N GLU A 303 -15.64 7.98 18.89
CA GLU A 303 -16.87 8.26 19.62
C GLU A 303 -17.03 7.32 20.82
N ALA A 304 -17.79 7.77 21.81
CA ALA A 304 -18.01 6.97 23.02
C ALA A 304 -18.59 5.58 22.69
N ASN A 305 -17.91 4.54 23.15
CA ASN A 305 -18.24 3.13 22.93
C ASN A 305 -18.21 2.69 21.45
N ASP A 306 -17.44 3.34 20.60
CA ASP A 306 -17.16 2.84 19.25
C ASP A 306 -16.33 1.55 19.32
N PRO A 307 -16.86 0.39 18.89
CA PRO A 307 -16.14 -0.88 19.01
C PRO A 307 -14.85 -0.92 18.19
N ARG A 308 -14.75 -0.08 17.17
CA ARG A 308 -13.55 -0.03 16.31
C ARG A 308 -12.31 0.44 17.06
N MET A 309 -12.47 1.22 18.14
CA MET A 309 -11.34 1.63 18.97
C MET A 309 -10.66 0.41 19.60
N GLU A 310 -11.44 -0.48 20.23
CA GLU A 310 -10.91 -1.72 20.84
C GLU A 310 -10.34 -2.70 19.80
N ALA A 311 -10.90 -2.73 18.58
CA ALA A 311 -10.39 -3.56 17.48
C ALA A 311 -9.18 -2.93 16.73
N THR A 312 -8.82 -1.70 17.04
CA THR A 312 -7.68 -0.99 16.44
C THR A 312 -6.48 -0.92 17.39
N VAL A 313 -6.73 -0.81 18.69
CA VAL A 313 -5.71 -0.47 19.69
C VAL A 313 -5.60 -1.57 20.74
N ILE A 314 -4.42 -2.13 20.90
CA ILE A 314 -4.06 -3.00 22.02
C ILE A 314 -3.57 -2.13 23.18
N PHE A 315 -4.14 -2.34 24.37
CA PHE A 315 -3.69 -1.70 25.61
C PHE A 315 -2.92 -2.67 26.50
N LEU A 316 -1.95 -2.16 27.26
CA LEU A 316 -1.28 -2.97 28.26
C LEU A 316 -2.26 -3.43 29.34
N GLY A 317 -2.10 -4.68 29.81
CA GLY A 317 -2.91 -5.29 30.86
C GLY A 317 -4.19 -5.95 30.37
N GLU A 318 -4.50 -5.90 29.09
CA GLU A 318 -5.63 -6.64 28.53
C GLU A 318 -5.24 -8.09 28.15
N THR A 319 -6.23 -8.88 27.76
CA THR A 319 -6.02 -10.27 27.32
C THR A 319 -6.73 -10.45 25.97
N LEU A 320 -5.93 -10.71 24.94
CA LEU A 320 -6.42 -11.02 23.59
C LEU A 320 -6.19 -12.51 23.30
N ASP A 321 -7.21 -13.21 22.82
CA ASP A 321 -7.15 -14.66 22.49
C ASP A 321 -6.55 -15.53 23.61
N GLY A 322 -6.80 -15.15 24.87
CA GLY A 322 -6.26 -15.82 26.06
C GLY A 322 -4.80 -15.49 26.37
N ILE A 323 -4.19 -14.53 25.66
CA ILE A 323 -2.80 -14.10 25.83
C ILE A 323 -2.81 -12.74 26.55
N PHE A 324 -2.14 -12.67 27.71
CA PHE A 324 -2.01 -11.43 28.46
C PHE A 324 -0.95 -10.51 27.84
N ILE A 325 -1.28 -9.25 27.66
CA ILE A 325 -0.42 -8.21 27.07
C ILE A 325 0.31 -7.45 28.17
N GLU A 326 1.57 -7.80 28.38
CA GLU A 326 2.42 -7.16 29.39
C GLU A 326 3.25 -6.01 28.81
N GLY A 327 3.60 -6.10 27.51
CA GLY A 327 4.42 -5.10 26.82
C GLY A 327 5.93 -5.26 27.05
N ASP A 328 6.69 -4.23 26.73
CA ASP A 328 8.14 -4.15 26.96
C ASP A 328 8.40 -3.49 28.34
N PRO A 329 9.09 -4.16 29.28
CA PRO A 329 9.37 -3.58 30.58
C PRO A 329 10.21 -2.30 30.55
N LEU A 330 10.83 -1.97 29.41
CA LEU A 330 11.57 -0.71 29.25
C LEU A 330 10.68 0.48 28.82
N THR A 331 9.48 0.20 28.27
CA THR A 331 8.57 1.20 27.72
C THR A 331 7.13 1.01 28.20
N ALA A 332 6.89 0.02 29.07
CA ALA A 332 5.54 -0.41 29.45
C ALA A 332 4.67 0.70 30.12
N ASP A 333 5.28 1.60 30.87
CA ASP A 333 4.53 2.66 31.57
C ASP A 333 4.18 3.83 30.67
N VAL A 334 5.19 4.39 30.00
CA VAL A 334 5.07 5.54 29.10
C VAL A 334 6.21 5.50 28.06
N ASP A 335 5.95 6.02 26.89
CA ASP A 335 7.00 6.27 25.89
C ASP A 335 7.77 7.58 26.19
N ASP A 336 8.67 7.98 25.30
CA ASP A 336 9.46 9.21 25.40
C ASP A 336 8.60 10.49 25.23
N THR A 337 7.37 10.38 24.73
CA THR A 337 6.39 11.47 24.68
C THR A 337 5.51 11.55 25.92
N GLY A 338 5.57 10.57 26.82
CA GLY A 338 4.75 10.46 28.02
C GLY A 338 3.40 9.75 27.80
N GLN A 339 3.20 9.11 26.64
CA GLN A 339 2.00 8.32 26.37
C GLN A 339 2.13 6.90 26.90
N PRO A 340 1.05 6.29 27.44
CA PRO A 340 1.03 4.87 27.73
C PRO A 340 1.33 4.04 26.48
N GLU A 341 2.06 2.95 26.66
CA GLU A 341 2.36 2.05 25.54
C GLU A 341 1.08 1.39 25.02
N THR A 342 0.90 1.47 23.70
CA THR A 342 -0.20 0.86 22.96
C THR A 342 0.38 0.12 21.76
N TYR A 343 -0.42 -0.75 21.12
CA TYR A 343 0.00 -1.42 19.89
C TYR A 343 -1.13 -1.46 18.87
N ASN A 344 -0.78 -1.71 17.60
CA ASN A 344 -1.73 -1.84 16.52
C ASN A 344 -2.39 -3.23 16.56
N GLN A 345 -3.71 -3.29 16.85
CA GLN A 345 -4.43 -4.56 16.90
C GLN A 345 -4.73 -5.14 15.50
N LYS A 346 -4.81 -4.30 14.47
CA LYS A 346 -5.07 -4.77 13.09
C LYS A 346 -3.95 -5.64 12.50
N VAL A 347 -2.84 -5.78 13.21
CA VAL A 347 -1.73 -6.69 12.88
C VAL A 347 -1.53 -7.78 13.93
N TRP A 348 -2.51 -7.98 14.80
CA TRP A 348 -2.43 -8.99 15.85
C TRP A 348 -2.41 -10.41 15.28
N THR A 349 -1.49 -11.23 15.76
CA THR A 349 -1.27 -12.61 15.33
C THR A 349 -1.07 -13.48 16.56
N PRO A 350 -2.13 -14.11 17.10
CA PRO A 350 -2.08 -14.82 18.37
C PRO A 350 -1.13 -16.03 18.36
N GLY A 351 -1.03 -16.72 17.23
CA GLY A 351 -0.20 -17.92 17.07
C GLY A 351 1.28 -17.67 16.78
N GLU A 352 1.68 -16.44 16.48
CA GLU A 352 3.02 -16.14 15.96
C GLU A 352 3.96 -15.52 17.00
N THR A 353 5.26 -15.58 16.72
CA THR A 353 6.30 -14.79 17.40
C THR A 353 7.04 -13.94 16.37
N VAL A 354 7.78 -12.93 16.82
CA VAL A 354 8.56 -12.03 15.94
C VAL A 354 9.48 -12.78 14.95
N PHE A 355 9.90 -14.00 15.28
CA PHE A 355 10.82 -14.82 14.49
C PHE A 355 10.17 -16.06 13.87
N SER A 356 8.87 -16.25 14.04
CA SER A 356 8.13 -17.36 13.45
C SER A 356 7.23 -16.88 12.34
N ASN A 357 6.31 -17.71 12.00
CA ASN A 357 5.36 -17.59 10.93
C ASN A 357 4.75 -16.19 10.78
N ARG A 358 4.77 -15.63 9.58
CA ARG A 358 4.24 -14.31 9.26
C ARG A 358 3.21 -14.45 8.14
N GLU A 359 2.18 -15.21 8.45
CA GLU A 359 1.12 -15.55 7.47
C GLU A 359 0.08 -14.44 7.33
N HIS A 360 -0.03 -13.53 8.29
CA HIS A 360 -1.03 -12.48 8.29
C HIS A 360 -0.94 -11.59 7.04
N ASN A 361 -2.03 -11.52 6.29
CA ASN A 361 -2.12 -10.73 5.07
C ASN A 361 -2.30 -9.24 5.38
N ARG A 362 -1.63 -8.39 4.60
CA ARG A 362 -1.87 -6.95 4.64
C ARG A 362 -3.01 -6.58 3.72
N ARG A 363 -4.08 -5.98 4.26
CA ARG A 363 -5.20 -5.43 3.49
C ARG A 363 -4.75 -4.13 2.81
N ILE A 364 -4.93 -4.03 1.49
CA ILE A 364 -4.56 -2.86 0.67
C ILE A 364 -5.80 -2.09 0.23
N ILE A 365 -6.86 -2.83 -0.10
CA ILE A 365 -8.15 -2.27 -0.47
C ILE A 365 -9.24 -3.11 0.21
N ARG A 366 -10.03 -2.48 1.07
CA ARG A 366 -11.20 -3.08 1.70
C ARG A 366 -12.48 -2.49 1.11
N TYR A 367 -13.56 -3.25 1.17
CA TYR A 367 -14.86 -2.80 0.69
C TYR A 367 -15.37 -1.55 1.45
N ALA A 368 -15.06 -1.42 2.74
CA ALA A 368 -15.35 -0.23 3.52
C ALA A 368 -14.75 1.05 2.91
N GLU A 369 -13.51 0.99 2.42
CA GLU A 369 -12.89 2.11 1.72
C GLU A 369 -13.65 2.46 0.43
N VAL A 370 -14.11 1.47 -0.33
CA VAL A 370 -14.88 1.72 -1.56
C VAL A 370 -16.19 2.44 -1.26
N LEU A 371 -16.88 2.07 -0.18
CA LEU A 371 -18.09 2.76 0.30
C LEU A 371 -17.78 4.20 0.72
N LEU A 372 -16.69 4.42 1.44
CA LEU A 372 -16.28 5.74 1.88
C LEU A 372 -15.78 6.63 0.73
N ASN A 373 -15.14 6.05 -0.29
CA ASN A 373 -14.78 6.77 -1.52
C ASN A 373 -16.04 7.22 -2.27
N ALA A 374 -17.08 6.38 -2.34
CA ALA A 374 -18.36 6.74 -2.91
C ALA A 374 -19.05 7.83 -2.08
N ALA A 375 -19.07 7.70 -0.74
CA ALA A 375 -19.69 8.68 0.14
C ALA A 375 -19.05 10.07 -0.01
N GLU A 376 -17.73 10.15 -0.01
CA GLU A 376 -16.98 11.39 -0.19
C GLU A 376 -17.26 12.01 -1.57
N ALA A 377 -17.11 11.24 -2.65
CA ALA A 377 -17.30 11.74 -3.99
C ALA A 377 -18.74 12.20 -4.27
N TYR A 378 -19.73 11.56 -3.67
CA TYR A 378 -21.13 12.03 -3.73
C TYR A 378 -21.35 13.31 -2.91
N ALA A 379 -20.70 13.46 -1.76
CA ALA A 379 -20.80 14.69 -0.96
C ALA A 379 -20.15 15.86 -1.70
N GLU A 380 -19.02 15.67 -2.34
CA GLU A 380 -18.35 16.65 -3.18
C GLU A 380 -19.17 17.03 -4.43
N ASN A 381 -20.00 16.12 -4.94
CA ASN A 381 -20.99 16.36 -6.00
C ASN A 381 -22.32 16.90 -5.46
N GLU A 382 -22.35 17.39 -4.23
CA GLU A 382 -23.54 17.95 -3.56
C GLU A 382 -24.74 16.96 -3.47
N ASN A 383 -24.51 15.67 -3.55
CA ASN A 383 -25.51 14.62 -3.42
C ASN A 383 -25.50 13.98 -2.03
N ALA A 384 -25.94 14.74 -1.04
CA ALA A 384 -25.95 14.31 0.35
C ALA A 384 -26.75 13.01 0.59
N VAL A 385 -27.81 12.77 -0.18
CA VAL A 385 -28.65 11.56 -0.02
C VAL A 385 -27.84 10.29 -0.32
N GLN A 386 -27.12 10.25 -1.42
CA GLN A 386 -26.28 9.10 -1.76
C GLN A 386 -25.06 9.01 -0.85
N ALA A 387 -24.42 10.14 -0.53
CA ALA A 387 -23.30 10.19 0.40
C ALA A 387 -23.66 9.56 1.75
N LEU A 388 -24.77 9.98 2.35
CA LEU A 388 -25.29 9.43 3.62
C LEU A 388 -25.63 7.94 3.51
N SER A 389 -26.16 7.49 2.38
CA SER A 389 -26.51 6.08 2.18
C SER A 389 -25.27 5.15 2.23
N TYR A 390 -24.15 5.58 1.68
CA TYR A 390 -22.89 4.82 1.74
C TYR A 390 -22.18 4.96 3.08
N LEU A 391 -22.16 6.15 3.64
CA LEU A 391 -21.60 6.43 4.96
C LEU A 391 -22.29 5.59 6.04
N GLU A 392 -23.61 5.53 6.02
CA GLU A 392 -24.40 4.79 7.00
C GLU A 392 -24.17 3.26 6.91
N GLN A 393 -23.85 2.71 5.75
CA GLN A 393 -23.51 1.29 5.66
C GLN A 393 -22.29 0.95 6.51
N VAL A 394 -21.22 1.78 6.45
CA VAL A 394 -20.01 1.61 7.25
C VAL A 394 -20.34 1.80 8.74
N ARG A 395 -21.03 2.87 9.07
CA ARG A 395 -21.38 3.23 10.44
C ARG A 395 -22.34 2.22 11.08
N ALA A 396 -23.32 1.70 10.33
CA ALA A 396 -24.23 0.67 10.80
C ALA A 396 -23.50 -0.64 11.13
N ARG A 397 -22.50 -1.04 10.31
CA ARG A 397 -21.66 -2.19 10.60
C ARG A 397 -20.87 -1.98 11.89
N ALA A 398 -20.29 -0.80 12.09
CA ALA A 398 -19.52 -0.47 13.30
C ALA A 398 -20.34 -0.54 14.59
N ARG A 399 -21.68 -0.39 14.52
CA ARG A 399 -22.59 -0.58 15.67
C ARG A 399 -22.67 -2.02 16.14
N GLU A 400 -22.36 -3.00 15.33
CA GLU A 400 -22.48 -4.44 15.64
C GLU A 400 -23.83 -4.81 16.27
N GLY A 401 -24.88 -4.18 15.79
CA GLY A 401 -26.26 -4.38 16.28
C GLY A 401 -26.66 -3.54 17.50
N ASN A 402 -25.77 -2.75 18.08
CA ASN A 402 -26.08 -1.85 19.19
C ASN A 402 -26.55 -0.47 18.68
N ALA A 403 -27.85 -0.27 18.57
CA ALA A 403 -28.45 0.98 18.08
C ALA A 403 -28.30 2.19 19.05
N THR A 404 -27.68 2.02 20.22
CA THR A 404 -27.50 3.10 21.20
C THR A 404 -26.19 3.87 21.05
N ILE A 405 -25.29 3.38 20.20
CA ILE A 405 -24.00 3.99 19.88
C ILE A 405 -23.98 4.48 18.43
N LEU A 406 -23.06 5.35 18.09
CA LEU A 406 -22.82 5.81 16.72
C LEU A 406 -24.13 6.22 16.03
N PRO A 407 -24.85 7.26 16.48
CA PRO A 407 -26.14 7.64 15.90
C PRO A 407 -26.04 7.87 14.39
N GLU A 408 -27.14 7.64 13.67
CA GLU A 408 -27.19 7.91 12.23
C GLU A 408 -26.88 9.38 11.95
N ILE A 409 -26.02 9.62 10.96
CA ILE A 409 -25.67 10.98 10.51
C ILE A 409 -26.77 11.44 9.55
N THR A 410 -27.34 12.61 9.84
CA THR A 410 -28.41 13.23 9.02
C THR A 410 -28.03 14.62 8.51
N GLU A 411 -26.76 15.01 8.63
CA GLU A 411 -26.23 16.27 8.14
C GLU A 411 -26.28 16.33 6.61
N THR A 412 -26.77 17.42 6.06
CA THR A 412 -26.92 17.65 4.61
C THR A 412 -26.18 18.88 4.10
N ASN A 413 -25.59 19.69 5.02
CA ASN A 413 -24.68 20.76 4.59
C ASN A 413 -23.41 20.11 4.01
N PRO A 414 -23.00 20.45 2.78
CA PRO A 414 -21.88 19.77 2.12
C PRO A 414 -20.58 19.79 2.93
N ASP A 415 -20.16 20.96 3.43
CA ASP A 415 -18.91 21.09 4.18
C ASP A 415 -18.93 20.28 5.49
N ALA A 416 -20.04 20.41 6.25
CA ALA A 416 -20.20 19.66 7.50
C ALA A 416 -20.32 18.15 7.27
N LEU A 417 -20.97 17.73 6.19
CA LEU A 417 -21.04 16.31 5.82
C LEU A 417 -19.67 15.76 5.43
N LEU A 418 -18.87 16.51 4.67
CA LEU A 418 -17.49 16.13 4.34
C LEU A 418 -16.64 15.98 5.60
N ASP A 419 -16.76 16.88 6.57
CA ASP A 419 -16.05 16.73 7.85
C ASP A 419 -16.41 15.43 8.55
N LEU A 420 -17.70 15.07 8.61
CA LEU A 420 -18.17 13.82 9.20
C LEU A 420 -17.70 12.57 8.41
N ILE A 421 -17.65 12.66 7.08
CA ILE A 421 -17.10 11.57 6.25
C ILE A 421 -15.61 11.39 6.51
N PHE A 422 -14.83 12.47 6.65
CA PHE A 422 -13.41 12.39 6.96
C PHE A 422 -13.15 11.80 8.36
N GLU A 423 -13.97 12.12 9.35
CA GLU A 423 -13.87 11.50 10.67
C GLU A 423 -14.26 10.01 10.62
N GLU A 424 -15.31 9.64 9.91
CA GLU A 424 -15.68 8.23 9.73
C GLU A 424 -14.58 7.45 9.00
N ARG A 425 -13.96 8.05 7.96
CA ARG A 425 -12.79 7.47 7.29
C ARG A 425 -11.63 7.27 8.26
N ARG A 426 -11.35 8.24 9.12
CA ARG A 426 -10.31 8.15 10.15
C ARG A 426 -10.55 6.96 11.07
N HIS A 427 -11.76 6.80 11.62
CA HIS A 427 -12.10 5.71 12.54
C HIS A 427 -12.10 4.34 11.84
N GLU A 428 -12.65 4.28 10.64
CA GLU A 428 -12.75 3.03 9.88
C GLU A 428 -11.40 2.54 9.37
N LEU A 429 -10.59 3.44 8.84
CA LEU A 429 -9.33 3.13 8.15
C LEU A 429 -8.08 3.43 8.99
N ALA A 430 -8.23 3.66 10.29
CA ALA A 430 -7.13 3.92 11.22
C ALA A 430 -6.03 2.86 11.09
N MET A 431 -4.76 3.27 11.12
CA MET A 431 -3.59 2.39 11.06
C MET A 431 -3.47 1.53 9.77
N GLU A 432 -4.15 1.94 8.69
CA GLU A 432 -4.09 1.26 7.39
C GLU A 432 -3.37 2.08 6.29
N GLY A 433 -2.75 3.20 6.69
CA GLY A 433 -1.96 4.03 5.79
C GLY A 433 -2.76 5.04 4.96
N PHE A 434 -3.90 5.50 5.46
CA PHE A 434 -4.73 6.48 4.75
C PHE A 434 -4.65 7.90 5.31
N ARG A 435 -4.52 8.06 6.62
CA ARG A 435 -4.70 9.35 7.32
C ARG A 435 -3.84 10.47 6.76
N PHE A 436 -2.53 10.26 6.63
CA PHE A 436 -1.63 11.28 6.09
C PHE A 436 -2.07 11.78 4.71
N TRP A 437 -2.35 10.83 3.81
CA TRP A 437 -2.74 11.14 2.44
C TRP A 437 -4.12 11.78 2.35
N ASP A 438 -5.07 11.39 3.19
CA ASP A 438 -6.38 12.03 3.27
C ASP A 438 -6.24 13.48 3.74
N LEU A 439 -5.38 13.76 4.72
CA LEU A 439 -5.10 15.13 5.16
C LEU A 439 -4.43 15.99 4.08
N VAL A 440 -3.47 15.42 3.36
CA VAL A 440 -2.76 16.14 2.28
C VAL A 440 -3.71 16.44 1.12
N ARG A 441 -4.41 15.44 0.57
CA ARG A 441 -5.28 15.62 -0.61
C ARG A 441 -6.51 16.51 -0.36
N SER A 442 -6.96 16.57 0.89
CA SER A 442 -8.08 17.43 1.30
C SER A 442 -7.65 18.83 1.75
N GLY A 443 -6.33 19.13 1.74
CA GLY A 443 -5.79 20.42 2.20
C GLY A 443 -5.85 20.62 3.73
N ARG A 444 -6.12 19.57 4.51
CA ARG A 444 -6.24 19.64 5.97
C ARG A 444 -4.90 19.48 6.70
N ALA A 445 -3.87 18.96 6.03
CA ALA A 445 -2.56 18.67 6.62
C ALA A 445 -1.92 19.87 7.34
N PRO A 446 -1.93 21.11 6.82
CA PRO A 446 -1.34 22.25 7.54
C PRO A 446 -1.98 22.54 8.89
N ALA A 447 -3.30 22.39 9.00
CA ALA A 447 -4.03 22.64 10.25
C ALA A 447 -3.81 21.52 11.28
N VAL A 448 -3.81 20.26 10.83
CA VAL A 448 -3.71 19.09 11.72
C VAL A 448 -2.26 18.77 12.06
N LEU A 449 -1.38 18.70 11.06
CA LEU A 449 0.00 18.23 11.20
C LEU A 449 1.01 19.38 11.40
N GLY A 450 0.62 20.63 11.23
CA GLY A 450 1.50 21.80 11.49
C GLY A 450 2.13 21.78 12.89
N PRO A 451 1.39 21.48 13.97
CA PRO A 451 1.94 21.34 15.31
C PRO A 451 2.99 20.23 15.44
N LEU A 452 2.98 19.21 14.57
CA LEU A 452 3.93 18.11 14.51
C LEU A 452 5.16 18.42 13.64
N GLY A 453 5.18 19.56 12.94
CA GLY A 453 6.31 19.98 12.11
C GLY A 453 6.04 19.99 10.60
N PHE A 454 4.82 19.66 10.15
CA PHE A 454 4.44 19.75 8.74
C PHE A 454 4.59 21.18 8.22
N GLN A 455 5.23 21.34 7.09
CA GLN A 455 5.44 22.62 6.40
C GLN A 455 4.74 22.60 5.03
N THR A 456 3.83 23.52 4.83
CA THR A 456 3.16 23.75 3.55
C THR A 456 4.19 24.05 2.46
N ASP A 457 3.90 23.64 1.23
CA ASP A 457 4.78 23.75 0.05
C ASP A 457 6.05 22.89 0.12
N LYS A 458 6.13 21.97 1.08
CA LYS A 458 7.25 21.05 1.23
C LYS A 458 6.80 19.62 1.48
N HIS A 459 6.01 19.40 2.54
CA HIS A 459 5.71 18.05 3.02
C HIS A 459 4.48 17.39 2.38
N GLU A 460 3.80 18.09 1.47
CA GLU A 460 2.76 17.48 0.61
C GLU A 460 3.36 16.42 -0.33
N LEU A 461 4.65 16.57 -0.67
CA LEU A 461 5.40 15.58 -1.45
C LEU A 461 6.70 15.22 -0.76
N LEU A 462 7.05 13.95 -0.83
CA LEU A 462 8.34 13.45 -0.35
C LEU A 462 9.48 13.92 -1.24
N PRO A 463 10.71 14.04 -0.70
CA PRO A 463 11.87 14.36 -1.52
C PRO A 463 12.22 13.19 -2.46
N ILE A 464 12.60 13.52 -3.69
CA ILE A 464 13.26 12.53 -4.55
C ILE A 464 14.57 12.10 -3.86
N PRO A 465 14.80 10.78 -3.66
CA PRO A 465 15.96 10.30 -2.93
C PRO A 465 17.27 10.78 -3.53
N GLN A 466 18.21 11.22 -2.71
CA GLN A 466 19.45 11.84 -3.17
C GLN A 466 20.25 10.90 -4.09
N LEU A 467 20.33 9.61 -3.74
CA LEU A 467 21.05 8.64 -4.58
C LEU A 467 20.49 8.56 -6.01
N GLU A 468 19.16 8.61 -6.16
CA GLU A 468 18.52 8.56 -7.48
C GLU A 468 18.83 9.81 -8.32
N ARG A 469 18.92 10.96 -7.66
CA ARG A 469 19.37 12.19 -8.30
C ARG A 469 20.83 12.12 -8.72
N ASP A 470 21.71 11.61 -7.86
CA ASP A 470 23.14 11.47 -8.13
C ASP A 470 23.39 10.52 -9.32
N ILE A 471 22.74 9.35 -9.34
CA ILE A 471 22.84 8.37 -10.44
C ILE A 471 22.40 8.97 -11.78
N THR A 472 21.41 9.84 -11.76
CA THR A 472 20.89 10.50 -12.96
C THR A 472 21.57 11.84 -13.27
N ASN A 473 22.69 12.15 -12.65
CA ASN A 473 23.38 13.44 -12.78
C ASN A 473 22.46 14.65 -12.54
N ASN A 474 21.58 14.55 -11.55
CA ASN A 474 20.56 15.54 -11.18
C ASN A 474 19.50 15.84 -12.26
N ASN A 475 19.31 14.95 -13.24
CA ASN A 475 18.21 15.06 -14.19
C ASN A 475 16.82 14.91 -13.53
N LEU A 476 16.76 14.26 -12.37
CA LEU A 476 15.56 14.22 -11.55
C LEU A 476 15.48 15.50 -10.71
N VAL A 477 14.67 16.44 -11.17
CA VAL A 477 14.41 17.71 -10.45
C VAL A 477 13.77 17.40 -9.11
N GLN A 478 14.24 18.05 -8.04
CA GLN A 478 13.72 17.86 -6.69
C GLN A 478 12.33 18.46 -6.52
N ASN A 479 11.55 17.94 -5.58
CA ASN A 479 10.31 18.55 -5.16
C ASN A 479 10.57 19.86 -4.39
N GLN A 480 9.62 20.78 -4.49
CA GLN A 480 9.69 22.08 -3.81
C GLN A 480 9.96 21.91 -2.30
N GLY A 481 10.79 22.78 -1.75
CA GLY A 481 11.15 22.79 -0.33
C GLY A 481 12.22 21.74 0.09
N TRP A 482 12.72 20.91 -0.85
CA TRP A 482 13.73 19.89 -0.60
C TRP A 482 15.07 20.13 -1.34
N GLU A 483 15.28 21.29 -1.88
CA GLU A 483 16.47 21.70 -2.66
C GLU A 483 17.75 21.81 -1.84
#